data_6bd49156e8ca041574347400d71e53f6
#
_entry.id   6bd49156e8ca041574347400d71e53f6
#
_cell.length_a   1.000
_cell.length_b   1.000
_cell.length_c   1.000
_cell.angle_alpha   90.00
_cell.angle_beta   90.00
_cell.angle_gamma   90.00
#
_symmetry.space_group_name_H-M   'P 1'
#
loop_
_entity.id
_entity.type
_entity.pdbx_description
1 polymer ?
#
loop_
_entity_poly.entity_id
_entity_poly.type
_entity_poly.pdbx_seq_one_letter_code
_entity_poly.pdbx_strand_id
1 'polypeptide(L)'
;KYYFDIDIRRHFGLDRYIDEQIPYWKTETVEAMKAFRYKEGYTTGAGECVSLAALYVAAMFVVGHIPLEKMFMIATPLHSQNFMAEGEGFMTNNRRIVTKKMWYNGTEISAKARRAVEHENITIVSHVSGYIHTFYDKATIDPAAYDDFQQRFRAYLSAPLTFETFANFLFSREKYWDCFQYAHRHNGKTCYLPMRSVFNAQRSSKNRFDNESRAALLQEMEAQAFSLSRMEDKILINEVEDYLYLHPDCGFEQYERYFLDELLVGHCDNVQPLFSELKAFLHVEPRLPEAAGKRFETEAAWTLAPGLSREEYRDYVYTQAADGADWADLAIYAYRDMRDVDWRPFLKAAVERNPVGVTMCEGLSDEAVYARLQAMPSVSIYEEAFRLAQPDEVWNYGRGDGLEKAVALLAVLKRRHPGAVYRLRVGETAEIEDMAASSAGPYRFPAQKKVGERTFEV
;
A
#
# COMPACT_ATOMS: atom_id res chain seq x y z
N LYS A 1 -1.36 10.05 1.44
CA LYS A 1 -2.60 10.76 1.10
C LYS A 1 -3.68 9.71 0.89
N TYR A 2 -4.56 9.54 1.87
CA TYR A 2 -5.62 8.54 1.81
C TYR A 2 -6.77 9.12 0.99
N TYR A 3 -7.25 8.37 0.03
CA TYR A 3 -8.36 8.78 -0.79
C TYR A 3 -9.64 8.15 -0.25
N PHE A 4 -10.29 8.85 0.66
CA PHE A 4 -11.69 8.56 0.92
C PHE A 4 -12.51 9.03 -0.28
N ASP A 5 -13.43 8.21 -0.69
CA ASP A 5 -14.50 8.63 -1.56
C ASP A 5 -15.27 9.76 -0.85
N ILE A 6 -15.76 10.72 -1.60
CA ILE A 6 -16.55 11.84 -1.07
C ILE A 6 -17.76 11.36 -0.30
N ASP A 7 -18.30 10.19 -0.65
CA ASP A 7 -19.41 9.54 0.02
C ASP A 7 -19.05 9.05 1.42
N ILE A 8 -17.84 8.57 1.63
CA ILE A 8 -17.34 8.16 2.95
C ILE A 8 -17.24 9.37 3.86
N ARG A 9 -16.70 10.47 3.37
CA ARG A 9 -16.59 11.71 4.17
C ARG A 9 -17.96 12.16 4.65
N ARG A 10 -18.96 12.22 3.78
CA ARG A 10 -20.33 12.56 4.13
C ARG A 10 -20.98 11.54 5.07
N HIS A 11 -20.77 10.25 4.77
CA HIS A 11 -21.36 9.15 5.53
C HIS A 11 -20.94 9.17 7.01
N PHE A 12 -19.67 9.48 7.29
CA PHE A 12 -19.12 9.54 8.64
C PHE A 12 -18.96 10.97 9.19
N GLY A 13 -19.53 12.00 8.52
CA GLY A 13 -19.45 13.38 8.99
C GLY A 13 -18.04 13.98 8.95
N LEU A 14 -17.18 13.51 8.06
CA LEU A 14 -15.79 13.95 7.92
C LEU A 14 -15.65 15.18 7.00
N ASP A 15 -16.72 15.61 6.34
CA ASP A 15 -16.79 16.78 5.46
C ASP A 15 -16.55 18.12 6.19
N ARG A 16 -16.71 18.13 7.51
CA ARG A 16 -16.39 19.29 8.39
C ARG A 16 -14.88 19.54 8.56
N TYR A 17 -14.03 18.58 8.16
CA TYR A 17 -12.58 18.73 8.22
C TYR A 17 -12.08 19.30 6.90
N ILE A 18 -11.59 20.55 6.94
CA ILE A 18 -11.26 21.36 5.76
C ILE A 18 -9.98 20.85 5.05
N ASP A 19 -9.04 20.31 5.81
CA ASP A 19 -7.80 19.79 5.25
C ASP A 19 -8.04 18.48 4.51
N GLU A 20 -7.31 18.26 3.41
CA GLU A 20 -7.32 17.00 2.66
C GLU A 20 -6.84 15.80 3.50
N GLN A 21 -6.40 16.05 4.72
CA GLN A 21 -6.02 15.03 5.68
C GLN A 21 -7.25 14.43 6.33
N ILE A 22 -7.32 13.11 6.30
CA ILE A 22 -8.37 12.37 6.97
C ILE A 22 -7.94 12.16 8.40
N PRO A 23 -8.77 12.55 9.38
CA PRO A 23 -8.44 12.37 10.78
C PRO A 23 -8.64 10.90 11.19
N TYR A 24 -7.62 10.06 10.99
CA TYR A 24 -7.68 8.62 11.31
C TYR A 24 -7.97 8.30 12.78
N TRP A 25 -7.72 9.27 13.64
CA TRP A 25 -7.96 9.14 15.08
C TRP A 25 -9.42 9.40 15.49
N LYS A 26 -10.27 9.84 14.57
CA LYS A 26 -11.68 10.04 14.86
C LYS A 26 -12.45 8.72 14.82
N THR A 27 -13.40 8.58 15.74
CA THR A 27 -14.23 7.37 15.86
C THR A 27 -14.90 6.98 14.55
N GLU A 28 -15.39 7.97 13.81
CA GLU A 28 -16.06 7.76 12.51
C GLU A 28 -15.13 7.13 11.48
N THR A 29 -13.85 7.54 11.44
CA THR A 29 -12.85 6.96 10.54
C THR A 29 -12.48 5.54 10.97
N VAL A 30 -12.30 5.32 12.28
CA VAL A 30 -12.04 3.99 12.85
C VAL A 30 -13.18 3.03 12.52
N GLU A 31 -14.43 3.47 12.59
CA GLU A 31 -15.59 2.65 12.21
C GLU A 31 -15.57 2.27 10.73
N ALA A 32 -15.16 3.18 9.83
CA ALA A 32 -15.03 2.89 8.41
C ALA A 32 -13.94 1.82 8.12
N MET A 33 -12.87 1.79 8.91
CA MET A 33 -11.85 0.74 8.80
C MET A 33 -12.33 -0.61 9.33
N LYS A 34 -13.11 -0.62 10.41
CA LYS A 34 -13.57 -1.86 11.05
C LYS A 34 -14.64 -2.61 10.25
N ALA A 35 -15.54 -1.90 9.58
CA ALA A 35 -16.64 -2.53 8.86
C ALA A 35 -17.15 -1.69 7.69
N PHE A 36 -17.52 -2.36 6.60
CA PHE A 36 -18.33 -1.72 5.58
C PHE A 36 -19.75 -1.54 6.13
N ARG A 37 -20.25 -0.29 6.16
CA ARG A 37 -21.56 0.02 6.72
C ARG A 37 -22.44 0.76 5.75
N TYR A 38 -23.72 0.41 5.79
CA TYR A 38 -24.77 1.19 5.18
C TYR A 38 -25.38 2.12 6.21
N LYS A 39 -25.64 3.36 5.82
CA LYS A 39 -26.31 4.36 6.67
C LYS A 39 -27.61 4.78 6.00
N GLU A 40 -28.69 4.82 6.77
CA GLU A 40 -29.98 5.28 6.29
C GLU A 40 -29.91 6.69 5.71
N GLY A 41 -30.59 6.93 4.59
CA GLY A 41 -30.53 8.20 3.86
C GLY A 41 -29.40 8.32 2.85
N TYR A 42 -28.50 7.32 2.74
CA TYR A 42 -27.45 7.26 1.72
C TYR A 42 -27.72 6.12 0.74
N THR A 43 -27.40 6.32 -0.53
CA THR A 43 -27.62 5.32 -1.59
C THR A 43 -26.55 4.25 -1.65
N THR A 44 -25.40 4.47 -0.99
CA THR A 44 -24.24 3.57 -1.00
C THR A 44 -23.75 3.34 0.42
N GLY A 45 -23.17 2.15 0.65
CA GLY A 45 -22.45 1.87 1.88
C GLY A 45 -21.08 2.54 1.90
N ALA A 46 -20.48 2.65 3.06
CA ALA A 46 -19.16 3.23 3.28
C ALA A 46 -18.24 2.25 4.01
N GLY A 47 -16.95 2.27 3.63
CA GLY A 47 -15.89 1.46 4.22
C GLY A 47 -14.52 1.99 3.83
N GLU A 48 -13.50 1.43 4.44
CA GLU A 48 -12.09 1.74 4.23
C GLU A 48 -11.36 0.56 3.58
N CYS A 49 -10.11 0.72 3.19
CA CYS A 49 -9.35 -0.31 2.48
C CYS A 49 -9.42 -1.69 3.16
N VAL A 50 -9.36 -1.75 4.48
CA VAL A 50 -9.44 -3.01 5.24
C VAL A 50 -10.82 -3.65 5.10
N SER A 51 -11.89 -2.90 5.41
CA SER A 51 -13.26 -3.41 5.34
C SER A 51 -13.70 -3.68 3.89
N LEU A 52 -13.22 -2.88 2.94
CA LEU A 52 -13.48 -3.10 1.51
C LEU A 52 -12.73 -4.34 0.99
N ALA A 53 -11.50 -4.59 1.43
CA ALA A 53 -10.78 -5.81 1.07
C ALA A 53 -11.54 -7.06 1.54
N ALA A 54 -12.00 -7.08 2.79
CA ALA A 54 -12.81 -8.16 3.31
C ALA A 54 -14.14 -8.33 2.55
N LEU A 55 -14.83 -7.22 2.24
CA LEU A 55 -16.07 -7.24 1.44
C LEU A 55 -15.84 -7.80 0.04
N TYR A 56 -14.73 -7.45 -0.63
CA TYR A 56 -14.42 -8.00 -1.94
C TYR A 56 -14.17 -9.50 -1.91
N VAL A 57 -13.42 -10.01 -0.91
CA VAL A 57 -13.23 -11.46 -0.74
C VAL A 57 -14.58 -12.14 -0.59
N ALA A 58 -15.45 -11.65 0.29
CA ALA A 58 -16.79 -12.21 0.47
C ALA A 58 -17.63 -12.15 -0.81
N ALA A 59 -17.63 -11.02 -1.52
CA ALA A 59 -18.39 -10.85 -2.76
C ALA A 59 -17.85 -11.76 -3.89
N MET A 60 -16.54 -11.87 -4.04
CA MET A 60 -15.92 -12.74 -5.05
C MET A 60 -16.19 -14.22 -4.77
N PHE A 61 -16.22 -14.61 -3.48
CA PHE A 61 -16.58 -15.99 -3.11
C PHE A 61 -18.06 -16.27 -3.31
N VAL A 62 -18.95 -15.43 -2.73
CA VAL A 62 -20.40 -15.71 -2.70
C VAL A 62 -21.08 -15.44 -4.04
N VAL A 63 -20.70 -14.35 -4.73
CA VAL A 63 -21.33 -13.90 -5.97
C VAL A 63 -20.51 -14.26 -7.20
N GLY A 64 -19.21 -14.09 -7.12
CA GLY A 64 -18.28 -14.39 -8.21
C GLY A 64 -17.92 -15.87 -8.33
N HIS A 65 -18.27 -16.69 -7.33
CA HIS A 65 -17.95 -18.13 -7.25
C HIS A 65 -16.46 -18.44 -7.42
N ILE A 66 -15.59 -17.51 -7.04
CA ILE A 66 -14.14 -17.74 -7.03
C ILE A 66 -13.79 -18.54 -5.78
N PRO A 67 -13.10 -19.68 -5.88
CA PRO A 67 -12.70 -20.48 -4.72
C PRO A 67 -11.80 -19.68 -3.77
N LEU A 68 -11.94 -19.87 -2.46
CA LEU A 68 -11.12 -19.18 -1.45
C LEU A 68 -9.64 -19.48 -1.61
N GLU A 69 -9.28 -20.65 -2.13
CA GLU A 69 -7.90 -21.08 -2.43
C GLU A 69 -7.21 -20.24 -3.51
N LYS A 70 -7.96 -19.42 -4.23
CA LYS A 70 -7.44 -18.47 -5.22
C LYS A 70 -7.39 -17.03 -4.72
N MET A 71 -7.73 -16.80 -3.46
CA MET A 71 -7.85 -15.47 -2.88
C MET A 71 -6.75 -15.21 -1.85
N PHE A 72 -6.01 -14.14 -2.07
CA PHE A 72 -4.97 -13.68 -1.15
C PHE A 72 -5.27 -12.26 -0.72
N MET A 73 -5.35 -12.03 0.59
CA MET A 73 -5.42 -10.70 1.16
C MET A 73 -4.01 -10.24 1.48
N ILE A 74 -3.64 -9.08 0.97
CA ILE A 74 -2.33 -8.47 1.18
C ILE A 74 -2.48 -7.15 1.92
N ALA A 75 -1.64 -6.92 2.91
CA ALA A 75 -1.62 -5.66 3.62
C ALA A 75 -0.20 -5.09 3.68
N THR A 76 -0.11 -3.81 3.47
CA THR A 76 1.05 -2.96 3.71
C THR A 76 0.79 -2.12 4.97
N PRO A 77 1.76 -1.37 5.50
CA PRO A 77 1.52 -0.50 6.65
C PRO A 77 0.34 0.46 6.48
N LEU A 78 0.09 0.92 5.25
CA LEU A 78 -0.88 1.98 4.98
C LEU A 78 -2.04 1.55 4.08
N HIS A 79 -2.10 0.31 3.61
CA HIS A 79 -3.12 -0.12 2.67
C HIS A 79 -3.40 -1.62 2.75
N SER A 80 -4.64 -2.00 2.43
CA SER A 80 -5.06 -3.39 2.26
C SER A 80 -5.70 -3.59 0.89
N GLN A 81 -5.30 -4.66 0.22
CA GLN A 81 -5.75 -5.04 -1.11
C GLN A 81 -5.92 -6.57 -1.17
N ASN A 82 -6.57 -7.06 -2.20
CA ASN A 82 -6.61 -8.49 -2.47
C ASN A 82 -5.96 -8.77 -3.83
N PHE A 83 -5.38 -9.94 -3.93
CA PHE A 83 -4.97 -10.54 -5.19
C PHE A 83 -5.79 -11.81 -5.42
N MET A 84 -6.39 -11.90 -6.58
CA MET A 84 -7.16 -13.06 -7.04
C MET A 84 -6.33 -13.81 -8.09
N ALA A 85 -5.94 -15.04 -7.76
CA ALA A 85 -5.10 -15.89 -8.62
C ALA A 85 -5.95 -16.61 -9.68
N GLU A 86 -6.76 -15.85 -10.44
CA GLU A 86 -7.61 -16.36 -11.52
C GLU A 86 -7.17 -15.78 -12.86
N GLY A 87 -6.97 -16.63 -13.87
CA GLY A 87 -6.42 -16.22 -15.17
C GLY A 87 -5.02 -15.60 -15.02
N GLU A 88 -4.84 -14.40 -15.58
CA GLU A 88 -3.60 -13.59 -15.40
C GLU A 88 -3.49 -12.92 -14.03
N GLY A 89 -4.48 -13.12 -13.16
CA GLY A 89 -4.61 -12.43 -11.90
C GLY A 89 -5.27 -11.05 -12.02
N PHE A 90 -5.88 -10.61 -10.92
CA PHE A 90 -6.35 -9.25 -10.76
C PHE A 90 -6.29 -8.84 -9.30
N MET A 91 -6.23 -7.54 -9.05
CA MET A 91 -6.25 -6.97 -7.71
C MET A 91 -7.55 -6.25 -7.43
N THR A 92 -7.84 -6.05 -6.15
CA THR A 92 -8.81 -5.06 -5.73
C THR A 92 -8.10 -3.84 -5.15
N ASN A 93 -8.66 -2.66 -5.34
CA ASN A 93 -8.17 -1.43 -4.75
C ASN A 93 -9.34 -0.52 -4.39
N ASN A 94 -9.64 -0.42 -3.10
CA ASN A 94 -10.83 0.25 -2.61
C ASN A 94 -12.10 -0.30 -3.33
N ARG A 95 -12.81 0.52 -4.08
CA ARG A 95 -14.06 0.14 -4.78
C ARG A 95 -13.83 -0.34 -6.22
N ARG A 96 -12.65 -0.84 -6.55
CA ARG A 96 -12.29 -1.18 -7.94
C ARG A 96 -11.62 -2.53 -8.06
N ILE A 97 -11.93 -3.21 -9.14
CA ILE A 97 -11.17 -4.34 -9.64
C ILE A 97 -10.13 -3.77 -10.60
N VAL A 98 -8.89 -4.22 -10.49
CA VAL A 98 -7.75 -3.79 -11.30
C VAL A 98 -7.19 -5.01 -12.01
N THR A 99 -7.56 -5.18 -13.27
CA THR A 99 -6.99 -6.23 -14.12
C THR A 99 -5.56 -5.89 -14.52
N LYS A 100 -4.80 -6.86 -15.03
CA LYS A 100 -3.44 -6.62 -15.52
C LYS A 100 -3.40 -5.51 -16.58
N LYS A 101 -4.33 -5.52 -17.54
CA LYS A 101 -4.47 -4.43 -18.54
C LYS A 101 -4.71 -3.06 -17.88
N MET A 102 -5.53 -3.01 -16.82
CA MET A 102 -5.76 -1.77 -16.08
C MET A 102 -4.53 -1.33 -15.26
N TRP A 103 -3.76 -2.28 -14.73
CA TRP A 103 -2.53 -1.99 -13.97
C TRP A 103 -1.51 -1.22 -14.83
N TYR A 104 -1.40 -1.58 -16.11
CA TYR A 104 -0.46 -0.98 -17.07
C TYR A 104 -1.06 0.09 -17.98
N ASN A 105 -2.24 0.61 -17.68
CA ASN A 105 -2.92 1.55 -18.58
C ASN A 105 -2.49 3.03 -18.43
N GLY A 106 -1.57 3.34 -17.52
CA GLY A 106 -1.00 4.68 -17.32
C GLY A 106 -1.95 5.74 -16.74
N THR A 107 -3.16 5.37 -16.32
CA THR A 107 -4.13 6.32 -15.75
C THR A 107 -3.80 6.64 -14.29
N GLU A 108 -4.33 7.77 -13.79
CA GLU A 108 -4.25 8.12 -12.37
C GLU A 108 -4.85 7.03 -11.46
N ILE A 109 -5.88 6.34 -11.94
CA ILE A 109 -6.50 5.22 -11.22
C ILE A 109 -5.53 4.07 -11.06
N SER A 110 -4.80 3.71 -12.11
CA SER A 110 -3.77 2.67 -12.04
C SER A 110 -2.63 3.10 -11.12
N ALA A 111 -2.17 4.34 -11.20
CA ALA A 111 -1.13 4.86 -10.32
C ALA A 111 -1.52 4.77 -8.84
N LYS A 112 -2.78 5.07 -8.50
CA LYS A 112 -3.31 4.90 -7.13
C LYS A 112 -3.34 3.44 -6.68
N ALA A 113 -3.66 2.51 -7.58
CA ALA A 113 -3.67 1.08 -7.27
C ALA A 113 -2.26 0.50 -7.06
N ARG A 114 -1.29 0.99 -7.84
CA ARG A 114 0.11 0.56 -7.81
C ARG A 114 0.87 1.04 -6.58
N ARG A 115 0.53 2.22 -6.06
CA ARG A 115 1.28 2.96 -5.04
C ARG A 115 1.74 2.10 -3.86
N ALA A 116 0.85 1.32 -3.27
CA ALA A 116 1.19 0.54 -2.08
C ALA A 116 2.21 -0.57 -2.41
N VAL A 117 2.00 -1.29 -3.52
CA VAL A 117 2.91 -2.39 -3.92
C VAL A 117 4.27 -1.85 -4.39
N GLU A 118 4.30 -0.68 -5.04
CA GLU A 118 5.54 -0.05 -5.52
C GLU A 118 6.40 0.51 -4.38
N HIS A 119 5.77 1.09 -3.36
CA HIS A 119 6.50 1.92 -2.37
C HIS A 119 6.52 1.36 -0.96
N GLU A 120 5.69 0.36 -0.64
CA GLU A 120 5.58 -0.18 0.71
C GLU A 120 5.96 -1.67 0.74
N ASN A 121 6.39 -2.14 1.91
CA ASN A 121 6.59 -3.57 2.13
C ASN A 121 5.24 -4.23 2.39
N ILE A 122 4.96 -5.33 1.73
CA ILE A 122 3.83 -6.18 2.08
C ILE A 122 4.18 -6.88 3.40
N THR A 123 3.41 -6.62 4.43
CA THR A 123 3.70 -7.06 5.79
C THR A 123 3.01 -8.35 6.15
N ILE A 124 1.87 -8.63 5.53
CA ILE A 124 1.11 -9.86 5.71
C ILE A 124 0.48 -10.30 4.39
N VAL A 125 0.53 -11.59 4.14
CA VAL A 125 -0.26 -12.28 3.12
C VAL A 125 -1.13 -13.31 3.83
N SER A 126 -2.45 -13.21 3.67
CA SER A 126 -3.42 -14.14 4.25
C SER A 126 -4.14 -14.91 3.15
N HIS A 127 -4.35 -16.18 3.38
CA HIS A 127 -5.00 -17.14 2.52
C HIS A 127 -5.94 -18.02 3.35
N VAL A 128 -6.81 -18.80 2.73
CA VAL A 128 -7.69 -19.72 3.47
C VAL A 128 -6.95 -20.73 4.32
N SER A 129 -5.71 -21.10 3.97
CA SER A 129 -4.87 -22.01 4.74
C SER A 129 -4.16 -21.36 5.93
N GLY A 130 -4.17 -20.04 6.05
CA GLY A 130 -3.47 -19.31 7.11
C GLY A 130 -2.82 -18.03 6.61
N TYR A 131 -1.71 -17.62 7.23
CA TYR A 131 -1.01 -16.37 6.88
C TYR A 131 0.51 -16.51 7.02
N ILE A 132 1.22 -15.61 6.36
CA ILE A 132 2.63 -15.32 6.58
C ILE A 132 2.78 -13.83 6.86
N HIS A 133 3.57 -13.52 7.90
CA HIS A 133 3.78 -12.16 8.35
C HIS A 133 5.27 -11.86 8.43
N THR A 134 5.67 -10.61 8.14
CA THR A 134 7.08 -10.22 8.13
C THR A 134 7.78 -10.45 9.49
N PHE A 135 7.06 -10.27 10.59
CA PHE A 135 7.66 -10.25 11.93
C PHE A 135 7.65 -11.59 12.66
N TYR A 136 6.57 -12.37 12.50
CA TYR A 136 6.45 -13.61 13.27
C TYR A 136 7.32 -14.69 12.66
N ASP A 137 8.04 -15.41 13.49
CA ASP A 137 8.83 -16.57 13.07
C ASP A 137 7.94 -17.72 12.60
N LYS A 138 6.70 -17.77 13.14
CA LYS A 138 5.65 -18.72 12.73
C LYS A 138 4.91 -18.21 11.50
N ALA A 139 4.66 -19.10 10.56
CA ALA A 139 3.75 -18.93 9.46
C ALA A 139 2.76 -20.09 9.41
N THR A 140 1.50 -19.80 9.13
CA THR A 140 0.43 -20.82 9.08
C THR A 140 -0.11 -21.04 7.66
N ILE A 141 0.25 -20.17 6.71
CA ILE A 141 -0.10 -20.36 5.30
C ILE A 141 0.54 -21.64 4.76
N ASP A 142 -0.18 -22.36 3.90
CA ASP A 142 0.41 -23.48 3.16
C ASP A 142 1.58 -22.99 2.30
N PRO A 143 2.78 -23.60 2.45
CA PRO A 143 3.97 -23.16 1.71
C PRO A 143 3.78 -23.20 0.19
N ALA A 144 3.10 -24.22 -0.34
CA ALA A 144 2.88 -24.36 -1.79
C ALA A 144 1.91 -23.29 -2.30
N ALA A 145 0.88 -22.96 -1.51
CA ALA A 145 -0.03 -21.85 -1.82
C ALA A 145 0.69 -20.50 -1.82
N TYR A 146 1.64 -20.30 -0.89
CA TYR A 146 2.44 -19.08 -0.84
C TYR A 146 3.41 -18.97 -2.03
N ASP A 147 4.04 -20.06 -2.42
CA ASP A 147 4.92 -20.10 -3.60
C ASP A 147 4.14 -19.84 -4.90
N ASP A 148 2.96 -20.45 -5.08
CA ASP A 148 2.08 -20.15 -6.24
C ASP A 148 1.65 -18.68 -6.24
N PHE A 149 1.29 -18.14 -5.08
CA PHE A 149 0.98 -16.71 -4.94
C PHE A 149 2.15 -15.84 -5.40
N GLN A 150 3.36 -16.08 -4.90
CA GLN A 150 4.54 -15.29 -5.25
C GLN A 150 4.79 -15.30 -6.77
N GLN A 151 4.71 -16.47 -7.41
CA GLN A 151 4.93 -16.61 -8.86
C GLN A 151 3.86 -15.83 -9.64
N ARG A 152 2.58 -16.04 -9.34
CA ARG A 152 1.47 -15.39 -10.02
C ARG A 152 1.43 -13.89 -9.79
N PHE A 153 1.73 -13.46 -8.56
CA PHE A 153 1.77 -12.05 -8.24
C PHE A 153 2.90 -11.32 -8.96
N ARG A 154 4.11 -11.89 -9.02
CA ARG A 154 5.21 -11.36 -9.84
C ARG A 154 4.86 -11.35 -11.33
N ALA A 155 4.21 -12.39 -11.83
CA ALA A 155 3.75 -12.43 -13.22
C ALA A 155 2.70 -11.34 -13.52
N TYR A 156 1.78 -11.07 -12.59
CA TYR A 156 0.84 -9.95 -12.70
C TYR A 156 1.56 -8.59 -12.68
N LEU A 157 2.59 -8.44 -11.86
CA LEU A 157 3.38 -7.21 -11.70
C LEU A 157 4.47 -7.02 -12.79
N SER A 158 4.48 -7.86 -13.80
CA SER A 158 5.40 -7.78 -14.92
C SER A 158 4.64 -7.78 -16.25
N ALA A 159 5.00 -6.86 -17.14
CA ALA A 159 4.47 -6.78 -18.49
C ALA A 159 5.60 -6.71 -19.52
N PRO A 160 5.43 -7.29 -20.72
CA PRO A 160 6.38 -7.10 -21.80
C PRO A 160 6.38 -5.65 -22.27
N LEU A 161 7.51 -5.21 -22.78
CA LEU A 161 7.59 -3.94 -23.50
C LEU A 161 6.92 -4.13 -24.88
N THR A 162 5.81 -3.43 -25.06
CA THR A 162 5.07 -3.34 -26.33
C THR A 162 4.81 -1.88 -26.62
N PHE A 163 4.39 -1.55 -27.84
CA PHE A 163 4.00 -0.18 -28.15
C PHE A 163 2.89 0.33 -27.19
N GLU A 164 1.90 -0.50 -26.90
CA GLU A 164 0.81 -0.12 -25.99
C GLU A 164 1.31 0.17 -24.57
N THR A 165 2.17 -0.68 -24.00
CA THR A 165 2.71 -0.46 -22.66
C THR A 165 3.65 0.74 -22.61
N PHE A 166 4.42 0.99 -23.67
CA PHE A 166 5.25 2.18 -23.81
C PHE A 166 4.40 3.45 -23.91
N ALA A 167 3.37 3.48 -24.76
CA ALA A 167 2.46 4.61 -24.89
C ALA A 167 1.71 4.91 -23.56
N ASN A 168 1.28 3.87 -22.85
CA ASN A 168 0.66 4.01 -21.54
C ASN A 168 1.64 4.52 -20.46
N PHE A 169 2.89 4.09 -20.51
CA PHE A 169 3.95 4.65 -19.67
C PHE A 169 4.11 6.15 -19.96
N LEU A 170 4.29 6.53 -21.21
CA LEU A 170 4.41 7.95 -21.60
C LEU A 170 3.19 8.76 -21.15
N PHE A 171 1.98 8.22 -21.32
CA PHE A 171 0.76 8.88 -20.86
C PHE A 171 0.81 9.18 -19.36
N SER A 172 1.39 8.30 -18.56
CA SER A 172 1.54 8.49 -17.13
C SER A 172 2.64 9.48 -16.71
N ARG A 173 3.46 9.96 -17.66
CA ARG A 173 4.68 10.75 -17.40
C ARG A 173 4.70 12.03 -18.24
N GLU A 174 3.92 13.02 -17.83
CA GLU A 174 3.72 14.29 -18.58
C GLU A 174 5.04 15.00 -18.96
N LYS A 175 6.10 14.83 -18.16
CA LYS A 175 7.43 15.40 -18.41
C LYS A 175 8.08 14.94 -19.71
N TYR A 176 7.65 13.80 -20.28
CA TYR A 176 8.16 13.27 -21.54
C TYR A 176 7.26 13.57 -22.75
N TRP A 177 6.07 14.13 -22.58
CA TRP A 177 5.12 14.34 -23.67
C TRP A 177 5.65 15.23 -24.79
N ASP A 178 6.44 16.23 -24.43
CA ASP A 178 7.00 17.17 -25.41
C ASP A 178 8.17 16.60 -26.20
N CYS A 179 8.71 15.46 -25.77
CA CYS A 179 9.77 14.76 -26.50
C CYS A 179 9.27 13.99 -27.72
N PHE A 180 7.97 13.75 -27.84
CA PHE A 180 7.42 12.84 -28.83
C PHE A 180 6.38 13.50 -29.73
N GLN A 181 6.29 13.00 -30.98
CA GLN A 181 5.26 13.31 -31.97
C GLN A 181 4.76 12.01 -32.61
N TYR A 182 3.54 12.05 -33.16
CA TYR A 182 2.92 10.93 -33.86
C TYR A 182 2.59 11.33 -35.29
N ALA A 183 2.97 10.51 -36.29
CA ALA A 183 2.58 10.67 -37.66
C ALA A 183 1.25 9.95 -37.95
N HIS A 184 0.30 10.68 -38.47
CA HIS A 184 -1.04 10.19 -38.83
C HIS A 184 -1.42 10.57 -40.25
N ARG A 185 -2.11 9.68 -40.96
CA ARG A 185 -2.68 9.99 -42.27
C ARG A 185 -4.08 10.59 -42.13
N HIS A 186 -4.21 11.85 -42.47
CA HIS A 186 -5.48 12.55 -42.47
C HIS A 186 -5.77 13.11 -43.87
N ASN A 187 -6.94 12.79 -44.48
CA ASN A 187 -7.35 13.22 -45.80
C ASN A 187 -6.26 12.99 -46.89
N GLY A 188 -5.58 11.84 -46.84
CA GLY A 188 -4.56 11.45 -47.81
C GLY A 188 -3.19 12.10 -47.62
N LYS A 189 -3.02 13.00 -46.65
CA LYS A 189 -1.76 13.66 -46.28
C LYS A 189 -1.23 13.13 -44.97
N THR A 190 0.08 13.05 -44.85
CA THR A 190 0.73 12.77 -43.58
C THR A 190 0.72 14.05 -42.73
N CYS A 191 0.21 13.96 -41.54
CA CYS A 191 0.16 15.01 -40.55
C CYS A 191 0.89 14.55 -39.27
N TYR A 192 1.46 15.48 -38.52
CA TYR A 192 2.22 15.22 -37.31
C TYR A 192 1.53 15.88 -36.12
N LEU A 193 1.43 15.15 -35.03
CA LEU A 193 0.75 15.53 -33.81
C LEU A 193 1.76 15.51 -32.64
N PRO A 194 1.92 16.63 -31.90
CA PRO A 194 2.63 16.55 -30.62
C PRO A 194 1.94 15.57 -29.68
N MET A 195 2.69 14.68 -29.02
CA MET A 195 2.09 13.71 -28.08
C MET A 195 1.38 14.38 -26.92
N ARG A 196 1.78 15.58 -26.53
CA ARG A 196 1.04 16.43 -25.57
C ARG A 196 -0.41 16.67 -26.00
N SER A 197 -0.64 16.98 -27.27
CA SER A 197 -1.98 17.19 -27.81
C SER A 197 -2.80 15.91 -27.79
N VAL A 198 -2.19 14.78 -28.17
CA VAL A 198 -2.82 13.45 -28.16
C VAL A 198 -3.22 13.04 -26.74
N PHE A 199 -2.32 13.15 -25.79
CA PHE A 199 -2.60 12.76 -24.42
C PHE A 199 -3.56 13.70 -23.68
N ASN A 200 -3.58 14.98 -24.03
CA ASN A 200 -4.61 15.89 -23.53
C ASN A 200 -6.00 15.54 -24.08
N ALA A 201 -6.11 15.17 -25.35
CA ALA A 201 -7.36 14.68 -25.93
C ALA A 201 -7.81 13.38 -25.23
N GLN A 202 -6.89 12.43 -25.00
CA GLN A 202 -7.17 11.19 -24.27
C GLN A 202 -7.71 11.43 -22.85
N ARG A 203 -7.27 12.46 -22.13
CA ARG A 203 -7.77 12.78 -20.77
C ARG A 203 -9.26 13.07 -20.72
N SER A 204 -9.82 13.64 -21.79
CA SER A 204 -11.24 13.99 -21.88
C SER A 204 -12.07 12.98 -22.68
N SER A 205 -11.43 12.04 -23.35
CA SER A 205 -12.04 11.01 -24.19
C SER A 205 -12.21 9.68 -23.44
N LYS A 206 -13.20 8.89 -23.87
CA LYS A 206 -13.27 7.46 -23.55
C LYS A 206 -12.28 6.62 -24.37
N ASN A 207 -11.82 7.16 -25.49
CA ASN A 207 -10.87 6.52 -26.39
C ASN A 207 -9.43 6.78 -25.94
N ARG A 208 -8.55 5.82 -26.21
CA ARG A 208 -7.16 5.82 -25.76
C ARG A 208 -6.20 5.77 -26.93
N PHE A 209 -4.96 6.16 -26.69
CA PHE A 209 -3.88 6.00 -27.67
C PHE A 209 -3.31 4.58 -27.59
N ASP A 210 -4.15 3.58 -27.85
CA ASP A 210 -3.85 2.16 -27.90
C ASP A 210 -4.27 1.57 -29.27
N ASN A 211 -4.01 0.29 -29.49
CA ASN A 211 -4.31 -0.37 -30.75
C ASN A 211 -5.81 -0.48 -31.07
N GLU A 212 -6.67 -0.47 -30.04
CA GLU A 212 -8.12 -0.66 -30.19
C GLU A 212 -8.86 0.63 -30.51
N SER A 213 -8.49 1.75 -29.89
CA SER A 213 -9.26 2.99 -29.91
C SER A 213 -8.51 4.24 -30.41
N ARG A 214 -7.22 4.10 -30.77
CA ARG A 214 -6.38 5.19 -31.28
C ARG A 214 -7.02 5.95 -32.47
N ALA A 215 -7.57 5.19 -33.42
CA ALA A 215 -8.21 5.80 -34.61
C ALA A 215 -9.42 6.66 -34.22
N ALA A 216 -10.23 6.21 -33.26
CA ALA A 216 -11.39 6.96 -32.77
C ALA A 216 -10.94 8.20 -31.98
N LEU A 217 -9.90 8.08 -31.14
CA LEU A 217 -9.31 9.21 -30.43
C LEU A 217 -8.84 10.32 -31.41
N LEU A 218 -8.14 9.93 -32.48
CA LEU A 218 -7.61 10.85 -33.45
C LEU A 218 -8.72 11.56 -34.28
N GLN A 219 -9.87 10.88 -34.45
CA GLN A 219 -11.05 11.51 -35.10
C GLN A 219 -11.74 12.57 -34.24
N GLU A 220 -11.63 12.43 -32.90
CA GLU A 220 -12.16 13.41 -31.96
C GLU A 220 -11.30 14.69 -31.89
N MET A 221 -10.05 14.63 -32.37
CA MET A 221 -9.12 15.75 -32.28
C MET A 221 -9.41 16.79 -33.35
N GLU A 222 -9.29 18.06 -32.96
CA GLU A 222 -9.46 19.19 -33.89
C GLU A 222 -8.32 19.23 -34.93
N ALA A 223 -8.65 19.54 -36.18
CA ALA A 223 -7.68 19.62 -37.29
C ALA A 223 -6.55 20.65 -37.03
N GLN A 224 -6.79 21.64 -36.18
CA GLN A 224 -5.79 22.65 -35.79
C GLN A 224 -4.62 22.09 -34.99
N ALA A 225 -4.79 20.92 -34.39
CA ALA A 225 -3.71 20.22 -33.67
C ALA A 225 -2.69 19.55 -34.61
N PHE A 226 -2.98 19.46 -35.92
CA PHE A 226 -2.16 18.77 -36.92
C PHE A 226 -1.15 19.72 -37.56
N SER A 227 0.12 19.35 -37.57
CA SER A 227 1.18 19.99 -38.38
C SER A 227 1.37 19.20 -39.68
N LEU A 228 1.62 19.91 -40.78
CA LEU A 228 1.94 19.31 -42.08
C LEU A 228 3.44 18.94 -42.21
N SER A 229 4.27 19.43 -41.30
CA SER A 229 5.71 19.17 -41.26
C SER A 229 6.11 18.41 -40.00
N ARG A 230 7.08 17.50 -40.11
CA ARG A 230 7.72 16.84 -38.97
C ARG A 230 8.39 17.91 -38.09
N MET A 231 8.23 17.80 -36.78
CA MET A 231 8.94 18.63 -35.83
C MET A 231 10.32 18.01 -35.59
N GLU A 232 11.38 18.76 -35.94
CA GLU A 232 12.76 18.24 -35.92
C GLU A 232 13.29 17.97 -34.49
N ASP A 233 12.73 18.65 -33.50
CA ASP A 233 13.08 18.54 -32.07
C ASP A 233 12.35 17.36 -31.35
N LYS A 234 11.51 16.60 -32.07
CA LYS A 234 10.68 15.56 -31.47
C LYS A 234 10.88 14.19 -32.10
N ILE A 235 10.93 13.18 -31.25
CA ILE A 235 11.03 11.77 -31.65
C ILE A 235 9.70 11.33 -32.25
N LEU A 236 9.75 10.66 -33.40
CA LEU A 236 8.58 10.08 -34.02
C LEU A 236 8.23 8.75 -33.33
N ILE A 237 7.15 8.72 -32.56
CA ILE A 237 6.76 7.52 -31.80
C ILE A 237 6.40 6.32 -32.72
N ASN A 238 6.07 6.60 -33.99
CA ASN A 238 5.87 5.56 -35.00
C ASN A 238 7.14 4.72 -35.25
N GLU A 239 8.34 5.34 -35.19
CA GLU A 239 9.60 4.64 -35.34
C GLU A 239 9.82 3.66 -34.16
N VAL A 240 9.35 4.02 -32.97
CA VAL A 240 9.31 3.12 -31.82
C VAL A 240 8.33 1.97 -32.04
N GLU A 241 7.14 2.26 -32.55
CA GLU A 241 6.12 1.24 -32.85
C GLU A 241 6.65 0.24 -33.88
N ASP A 242 7.26 0.72 -34.97
CA ASP A 242 7.83 -0.09 -36.03
C ASP A 242 8.97 -0.97 -35.50
N TYR A 243 9.88 -0.41 -34.70
CA TYR A 243 10.96 -1.16 -34.09
C TYR A 243 10.47 -2.29 -33.20
N LEU A 244 9.53 -1.99 -32.27
CA LEU A 244 8.93 -2.97 -31.37
C LEU A 244 8.18 -4.07 -32.12
N TYR A 245 7.54 -3.72 -33.24
CA TYR A 245 6.85 -4.68 -34.10
C TYR A 245 7.82 -5.61 -34.84
N LEU A 246 8.94 -5.10 -35.33
CA LEU A 246 9.94 -5.85 -36.08
C LEU A 246 10.83 -6.74 -35.17
N HIS A 247 10.90 -6.41 -33.88
CA HIS A 247 11.79 -7.09 -32.93
C HIS A 247 11.04 -7.56 -31.67
N PRO A 248 9.98 -8.39 -31.79
CA PRO A 248 9.12 -8.74 -30.66
C PRO A 248 9.83 -9.54 -29.56
N ASP A 249 10.92 -10.21 -29.89
CA ASP A 249 11.70 -11.07 -28.97
C ASP A 249 12.93 -10.37 -28.38
N CYS A 250 13.12 -9.08 -28.68
CA CYS A 250 14.25 -8.33 -28.14
C CYS A 250 14.16 -8.14 -26.62
N GLY A 251 15.26 -8.38 -25.93
CA GLY A 251 15.39 -8.07 -24.52
C GLY A 251 15.38 -6.55 -24.24
N PHE A 252 14.99 -6.16 -23.02
CA PHE A 252 14.89 -4.75 -22.61
C PHE A 252 16.19 -3.95 -22.86
N GLU A 253 17.35 -4.54 -22.60
CA GLU A 253 18.66 -3.90 -22.80
C GLU A 253 18.94 -3.57 -24.28
N GLN A 254 18.43 -4.39 -25.20
CA GLN A 254 18.57 -4.14 -26.63
C GLN A 254 17.68 -2.98 -27.08
N TYR A 255 16.46 -2.90 -26.54
CA TYR A 255 15.58 -1.73 -26.75
C TYR A 255 16.20 -0.45 -26.20
N GLU A 256 16.73 -0.50 -24.98
CA GLU A 256 17.36 0.64 -24.34
C GLU A 256 18.52 1.16 -25.21
N ARG A 257 19.37 0.26 -25.73
CA ARG A 257 20.47 0.63 -26.61
C ARG A 257 19.99 1.28 -27.91
N TYR A 258 19.00 0.69 -28.58
CA TYR A 258 18.42 1.26 -29.79
C TYR A 258 17.87 2.68 -29.54
N PHE A 259 17.16 2.85 -28.46
CA PHE A 259 16.62 4.17 -28.12
C PHE A 259 17.71 5.19 -27.81
N LEU A 260 18.71 4.82 -27.01
CA LEU A 260 19.76 5.75 -26.61
C LEU A 260 20.68 6.10 -27.75
N ASP A 261 21.04 5.14 -28.59
CA ASP A 261 22.04 5.32 -29.65
C ASP A 261 21.46 5.87 -30.96
N GLU A 262 20.17 5.57 -31.28
CA GLU A 262 19.60 5.89 -32.58
C GLU A 262 18.43 6.89 -32.50
N LEU A 263 17.52 6.76 -31.55
CA LEU A 263 16.31 7.58 -31.52
C LEU A 263 16.42 8.86 -30.69
N LEU A 264 17.18 8.83 -29.61
CA LEU A 264 17.20 9.90 -28.63
C LEU A 264 18.35 10.90 -28.82
N VAL A 265 19.26 10.62 -29.73
CA VAL A 265 20.42 11.49 -30.00
C VAL A 265 19.93 12.86 -30.49
N GLY A 266 20.02 13.87 -29.63
CA GLY A 266 19.76 15.27 -29.98
C GLY A 266 18.31 15.75 -29.87
N HIS A 267 17.37 14.91 -29.40
CA HIS A 267 15.94 15.27 -29.42
C HIS A 267 15.32 15.62 -28.06
N CYS A 268 15.95 15.27 -26.95
CA CYS A 268 15.36 15.55 -25.63
C CYS A 268 16.42 15.55 -24.53
N ASP A 269 16.55 16.64 -23.80
CA ASP A 269 17.59 16.81 -22.74
C ASP A 269 17.33 15.96 -21.49
N ASN A 270 16.18 15.33 -21.35
CA ASN A 270 15.74 14.66 -20.10
C ASN A 270 15.45 13.17 -20.25
N VAL A 271 16.08 12.49 -21.20
CA VAL A 271 15.73 11.11 -21.56
C VAL A 271 16.45 10.05 -20.74
N GLN A 272 17.54 10.37 -20.09
CA GLN A 272 18.34 9.42 -19.29
C GLN A 272 17.48 8.65 -18.25
N PRO A 273 16.56 9.27 -17.49
CA PRO A 273 15.71 8.55 -16.55
C PRO A 273 14.54 7.81 -17.19
N LEU A 274 14.23 8.02 -18.48
CA LEU A 274 13.06 7.42 -19.13
C LEU A 274 13.10 5.89 -19.04
N PHE A 275 14.26 5.27 -19.34
CA PHE A 275 14.37 3.81 -19.36
C PHE A 275 14.31 3.20 -17.97
N SER A 276 14.93 3.80 -16.98
CA SER A 276 14.84 3.32 -15.60
C SER A 276 13.39 3.42 -15.08
N GLU A 277 12.68 4.49 -15.41
CA GLU A 277 11.26 4.66 -15.07
C GLU A 277 10.35 3.72 -15.86
N LEU A 278 10.65 3.49 -17.16
CA LEU A 278 9.91 2.54 -17.99
C LEU A 278 10.11 1.10 -17.46
N LYS A 279 11.32 0.70 -17.10
CA LYS A 279 11.61 -0.57 -16.49
C LYS A 279 10.85 -0.76 -15.17
N ALA A 280 10.86 0.25 -14.31
CA ALA A 280 10.10 0.26 -13.06
C ALA A 280 8.58 0.25 -13.30
N PHE A 281 8.10 0.86 -14.39
CA PHE A 281 6.70 0.79 -14.77
C PHE A 281 6.30 -0.60 -15.26
N LEU A 282 7.14 -1.26 -16.04
CA LEU A 282 6.87 -2.58 -16.62
C LEU A 282 7.11 -3.73 -15.65
N HIS A 283 7.96 -3.54 -14.64
CA HIS A 283 8.30 -4.56 -13.68
C HIS A 283 8.38 -3.99 -12.28
N VAL A 284 7.46 -4.44 -11.43
CA VAL A 284 7.44 -4.12 -10.00
C VAL A 284 7.84 -5.36 -9.22
N GLU A 285 8.99 -5.33 -8.55
CA GLU A 285 9.37 -6.39 -7.62
C GLU A 285 8.68 -6.15 -6.27
N PRO A 286 7.71 -6.98 -5.87
CA PRO A 286 7.01 -6.80 -4.62
C PRO A 286 7.89 -7.21 -3.44
N ARG A 287 7.91 -6.38 -2.40
CA ARG A 287 8.61 -6.68 -1.15
C ARG A 287 7.70 -7.51 -0.26
N LEU A 288 7.82 -8.83 -0.39
CA LEU A 288 6.98 -9.83 0.28
C LEU A 288 7.62 -10.31 1.60
N PRO A 289 6.83 -10.85 2.54
CA PRO A 289 7.37 -11.58 3.69
C PRO A 289 8.28 -12.72 3.23
N GLU A 290 9.49 -12.81 3.78
CA GLU A 290 10.42 -13.87 3.45
C GLU A 290 9.95 -15.20 4.05
N ALA A 291 9.91 -16.26 3.23
CA ALA A 291 9.60 -17.62 3.68
C ALA A 291 10.81 -18.28 4.36
N ALA A 292 12.04 -17.89 3.97
CA ALA A 292 13.27 -18.41 4.56
C ALA A 292 13.35 -18.05 6.05
N GLY A 293 13.65 -19.06 6.88
CA GLY A 293 13.73 -18.90 8.32
C GLY A 293 12.38 -18.92 9.05
N LYS A 294 11.26 -19.02 8.35
CA LYS A 294 9.94 -19.20 8.98
C LYS A 294 9.72 -20.65 9.38
N ARG A 295 9.06 -20.84 10.52
CA ARG A 295 8.54 -22.12 10.98
C ARG A 295 7.10 -22.25 10.51
N PHE A 296 6.88 -23.11 9.51
CA PHE A 296 5.55 -23.37 8.98
C PHE A 296 4.82 -24.39 9.86
N GLU A 297 3.65 -24.03 10.35
CA GLU A 297 2.81 -24.87 11.19
C GLU A 297 1.39 -24.87 10.65
N THR A 298 0.78 -26.05 10.55
CA THR A 298 -0.64 -26.13 10.20
C THR A 298 -1.46 -25.75 11.43
N GLU A 299 -2.29 -24.73 11.30
CA GLU A 299 -3.25 -24.37 12.33
C GLU A 299 -4.52 -25.23 12.20
N ALA A 300 -5.08 -25.67 13.33
CA ALA A 300 -6.35 -26.37 13.31
C ALA A 300 -7.45 -25.44 12.73
N ALA A 301 -8.22 -25.96 11.78
CA ALA A 301 -9.35 -25.21 11.25
C ALA A 301 -10.33 -24.90 12.40
N TRP A 302 -10.59 -23.63 12.62
CA TRP A 302 -11.63 -23.19 13.55
C TRP A 302 -12.91 -22.89 12.79
N THR A 303 -14.03 -23.26 13.36
CA THR A 303 -15.34 -23.08 12.74
C THR A 303 -16.17 -22.10 13.56
N LEU A 304 -16.56 -21.01 12.95
CA LEU A 304 -17.49 -20.07 13.55
C LEU A 304 -18.92 -20.59 13.36
N ALA A 305 -19.71 -20.58 14.42
CA ALA A 305 -21.12 -20.90 14.32
C ALA A 305 -21.83 -19.83 13.47
N PRO A 306 -22.63 -20.20 12.46
CA PRO A 306 -23.37 -19.23 11.67
C PRO A 306 -24.44 -18.53 12.52
N GLY A 307 -24.65 -17.23 12.25
CA GLY A 307 -25.73 -16.47 12.87
C GLY A 307 -25.43 -15.83 14.22
N LEU A 308 -24.18 -15.86 14.69
CA LEU A 308 -23.76 -15.12 15.88
C LEU A 308 -23.86 -13.61 15.66
N SER A 309 -24.31 -12.89 16.68
CA SER A 309 -24.22 -11.44 16.75
C SER A 309 -22.74 -10.97 16.84
N ARG A 310 -22.51 -9.68 16.61
CA ARG A 310 -21.17 -9.09 16.72
C ARG A 310 -20.59 -9.26 18.14
N GLU A 311 -21.42 -9.10 19.15
CA GLU A 311 -21.07 -9.25 20.55
C GLU A 311 -20.65 -10.69 20.87
N GLU A 312 -21.43 -11.66 20.40
CA GLU A 312 -21.12 -13.09 20.57
C GLU A 312 -19.81 -13.49 19.84
N TYR A 313 -19.57 -12.94 18.65
CA TYR A 313 -18.30 -13.12 17.95
C TYR A 313 -17.12 -12.58 18.75
N ARG A 314 -17.25 -11.37 19.28
CA ARG A 314 -16.22 -10.74 20.08
C ARG A 314 -15.93 -11.60 21.31
N ASP A 315 -16.94 -12.01 22.05
CA ASP A 315 -16.81 -12.80 23.27
C ASP A 315 -16.20 -14.17 22.96
N TYR A 316 -16.54 -14.78 21.82
CA TYR A 316 -15.88 -15.99 21.32
C TYR A 316 -14.40 -15.77 21.08
N VAL A 317 -13.99 -14.69 20.41
CA VAL A 317 -12.57 -14.36 20.16
C VAL A 317 -11.81 -14.19 21.48
N TYR A 318 -12.38 -13.47 22.46
CA TYR A 318 -11.75 -13.31 23.78
C TYR A 318 -11.63 -14.65 24.52
N THR A 319 -12.60 -15.53 24.42
CA THR A 319 -12.52 -16.86 25.00
C THR A 319 -11.39 -17.68 24.38
N GLN A 320 -11.29 -17.67 23.05
CA GLN A 320 -10.21 -18.38 22.34
C GLN A 320 -8.82 -17.82 22.67
N ALA A 321 -8.68 -16.51 22.84
CA ALA A 321 -7.43 -15.91 23.29
C ALA A 321 -7.04 -16.34 24.71
N ALA A 322 -8.01 -16.41 25.63
CA ALA A 322 -7.79 -16.90 26.98
C ALA A 322 -7.37 -18.39 26.99
N ASP A 323 -7.84 -19.17 26.03
CA ASP A 323 -7.45 -20.57 25.81
C ASP A 323 -6.10 -20.72 25.09
N GLY A 324 -5.44 -19.60 24.73
CA GLY A 324 -4.10 -19.58 24.14
C GLY A 324 -4.06 -19.71 22.62
N ALA A 325 -5.16 -19.40 21.92
CA ALA A 325 -5.20 -19.41 20.47
C ALA A 325 -4.53 -18.15 19.89
N ASP A 326 -3.36 -18.32 19.25
CA ASP A 326 -2.55 -17.22 18.67
C ASP A 326 -3.36 -16.34 17.71
N TRP A 327 -4.24 -16.93 16.89
CA TRP A 327 -5.07 -16.20 15.95
C TRP A 327 -6.04 -15.23 16.64
N ALA A 328 -6.54 -15.61 17.83
CA ALA A 328 -7.45 -14.78 18.60
C ALA A 328 -6.72 -13.59 19.23
N ASP A 329 -5.52 -13.78 19.74
CA ASP A 329 -4.63 -12.70 20.18
C ASP A 329 -4.35 -11.72 19.04
N LEU A 330 -4.04 -12.23 17.83
CA LEU A 330 -3.85 -11.39 16.65
C LEU A 330 -5.10 -10.61 16.24
N ALA A 331 -6.28 -11.23 16.34
CA ALA A 331 -7.54 -10.57 16.06
C ALA A 331 -7.82 -9.43 17.05
N ILE A 332 -7.60 -9.67 18.35
CA ILE A 332 -7.73 -8.63 19.39
C ILE A 332 -6.68 -7.54 19.19
N TYR A 333 -5.45 -7.91 18.88
CA TYR A 333 -4.40 -6.97 18.56
C TYR A 333 -4.76 -6.09 17.35
N ALA A 334 -5.41 -6.64 16.32
CA ALA A 334 -5.84 -5.86 15.16
C ALA A 334 -6.82 -4.74 15.53
N TYR A 335 -7.63 -4.93 16.58
CA TYR A 335 -8.48 -3.89 17.15
C TYR A 335 -7.72 -2.94 18.08
N ARG A 336 -6.47 -3.28 18.46
CA ARG A 336 -5.64 -2.51 19.39
C ARG A 336 -6.33 -2.21 20.73
N ASP A 337 -7.18 -3.10 21.18
CA ASP A 337 -7.70 -3.06 22.55
C ASP A 337 -6.68 -3.74 23.47
N MET A 338 -5.89 -2.90 24.14
CA MET A 338 -4.71 -3.34 24.90
C MET A 338 -5.02 -3.68 26.36
N ARG A 339 -6.30 -3.79 26.75
CA ARG A 339 -6.67 -4.05 28.15
C ARG A 339 -6.37 -5.48 28.60
N ASP A 340 -6.81 -6.45 27.80
CA ASP A 340 -6.85 -7.86 28.20
C ASP A 340 -6.07 -8.79 27.25
N VAL A 341 -5.20 -8.23 26.42
CA VAL A 341 -4.40 -8.99 25.46
C VAL A 341 -2.96 -9.17 25.92
N ASP A 342 -2.29 -10.15 25.35
CA ASP A 342 -0.84 -10.29 25.44
C ASP A 342 -0.17 -9.17 24.63
N TRP A 343 0.70 -8.38 25.26
CA TRP A 343 1.41 -7.27 24.62
C TRP A 343 2.67 -7.69 23.87
N ARG A 344 3.14 -8.93 24.05
CA ARG A 344 4.36 -9.39 23.36
C ARG A 344 4.28 -9.21 21.84
N PRO A 345 3.18 -9.59 21.14
CA PRO A 345 3.05 -9.33 19.71
C PRO A 345 3.08 -7.84 19.36
N PHE A 346 2.44 -7.00 20.18
CA PHE A 346 2.45 -5.54 19.97
C PHE A 346 3.86 -4.96 20.13
N LEU A 347 4.55 -5.31 21.22
CA LEU A 347 5.90 -4.80 21.48
C LEU A 347 6.91 -5.30 20.45
N LYS A 348 6.81 -6.57 20.03
CA LYS A 348 7.62 -7.12 18.93
C LYS A 348 7.38 -6.33 17.64
N ALA A 349 6.12 -6.12 17.26
CA ALA A 349 5.78 -5.34 16.08
C ALA A 349 6.22 -3.88 16.19
N ALA A 350 6.07 -3.26 17.35
CA ALA A 350 6.52 -1.90 17.62
C ALA A 350 8.03 -1.73 17.39
N VAL A 351 8.82 -2.68 17.87
CA VAL A 351 10.29 -2.66 17.75
C VAL A 351 10.75 -2.98 16.31
N GLU A 352 10.19 -4.01 15.71
CA GLU A 352 10.72 -4.56 14.44
C GLU A 352 10.18 -3.86 13.19
N ARG A 353 9.00 -3.26 13.28
CA ARG A 353 8.20 -2.85 12.12
C ARG A 353 8.13 -1.35 11.89
N ASN A 354 8.66 -0.54 12.76
CA ASN A 354 8.45 0.89 12.72
C ASN A 354 9.72 1.64 12.25
N PRO A 355 10.00 1.68 10.92
CA PRO A 355 11.22 2.27 10.37
C PRO A 355 11.23 3.80 10.40
N VAL A 356 10.06 4.46 10.44
CA VAL A 356 9.96 5.93 10.35
C VAL A 356 10.69 6.58 11.52
N GLY A 357 10.45 6.09 12.74
CA GLY A 357 11.12 6.59 13.94
C GLY A 357 12.63 6.47 13.86
N VAL A 358 13.13 5.36 13.33
CA VAL A 358 14.57 5.12 13.16
C VAL A 358 15.16 6.13 12.19
N THR A 359 14.53 6.30 11.01
CA THR A 359 14.98 7.24 9.97
C THR A 359 14.92 8.70 10.45
N MET A 360 13.83 9.10 11.11
CA MET A 360 13.67 10.47 11.61
C MET A 360 14.60 10.83 12.77
N CYS A 361 15.23 9.82 13.38
CA CYS A 361 16.14 9.99 14.50
C CYS A 361 17.62 9.76 14.12
N GLU A 362 17.92 9.56 12.82
CA GLU A 362 19.32 9.46 12.36
C GLU A 362 20.13 10.68 12.80
N GLY A 363 21.33 10.43 13.36
CA GLY A 363 22.24 11.47 13.84
C GLY A 363 21.86 12.11 15.18
N LEU A 364 20.74 11.76 15.80
CA LEU A 364 20.36 12.24 17.14
C LEU A 364 20.89 11.28 18.22
N SER A 365 21.30 11.80 19.39
CA SER A 365 21.57 10.96 20.57
C SER A 365 20.25 10.42 21.16
N ASP A 366 20.30 9.42 22.03
CA ASP A 366 19.12 8.85 22.69
C ASP A 366 18.40 9.88 23.55
N GLU A 367 19.15 10.76 24.22
CA GLU A 367 18.61 11.89 25.00
C GLU A 367 17.92 12.91 24.10
N ALA A 368 18.46 13.17 22.90
CA ALA A 368 17.85 14.07 21.93
C ALA A 368 16.56 13.49 21.35
N VAL A 369 16.50 12.17 21.13
CA VAL A 369 15.27 11.47 20.72
C VAL A 369 14.22 11.55 21.83
N TYR A 370 14.62 11.31 23.08
CA TYR A 370 13.74 11.41 24.24
C TYR A 370 13.19 12.84 24.38
N ALA A 371 14.05 13.85 24.33
CA ALA A 371 13.65 15.25 24.41
C ALA A 371 12.67 15.64 23.28
N ARG A 372 12.90 15.13 22.06
CA ARG A 372 12.00 15.37 20.93
C ARG A 372 10.63 14.74 21.14
N LEU A 373 10.56 13.52 21.67
CA LEU A 373 9.29 12.88 22.00
C LEU A 373 8.58 13.59 23.17
N GLN A 374 9.32 14.06 24.18
CA GLN A 374 8.74 14.85 25.29
C GLN A 374 8.11 16.13 24.78
N ALA A 375 8.73 16.82 23.83
CA ALA A 375 8.23 18.07 23.26
C ALA A 375 6.97 17.90 22.40
N MET A 376 6.66 16.68 21.95
CA MET A 376 5.42 16.42 21.19
C MET A 376 4.19 16.57 22.09
N PRO A 377 3.03 17.02 21.58
CA PRO A 377 1.76 17.01 22.30
C PRO A 377 1.44 15.64 22.90
N SER A 378 1.06 15.61 24.19
CA SER A 378 0.72 14.37 24.90
C SER A 378 -0.75 13.98 24.67
N VAL A 379 -1.16 13.89 23.42
CA VAL A 379 -2.51 13.54 22.97
C VAL A 379 -2.41 12.47 21.91
N SER A 380 -2.99 11.30 22.18
CA SER A 380 -3.07 10.21 21.20
C SER A 380 -3.82 10.64 19.94
N ILE A 381 -3.51 9.99 18.82
CA ILE A 381 -4.31 10.05 17.61
C ILE A 381 -5.63 9.27 17.74
N TYR A 382 -5.73 8.38 18.72
CA TYR A 382 -6.93 7.59 19.02
C TYR A 382 -7.64 8.11 20.26
N GLU A 383 -8.95 8.32 20.15
CA GLU A 383 -9.78 8.85 21.24
C GLU A 383 -10.05 7.77 22.31
N GLU A 384 -10.08 6.49 21.92
CA GLU A 384 -10.31 5.39 22.86
C GLU A 384 -9.19 5.27 23.89
N ALA A 385 -9.56 5.13 25.16
CA ALA A 385 -8.64 5.12 26.28
C ALA A 385 -7.71 3.90 26.31
N PHE A 386 -8.05 2.82 25.60
CA PHE A 386 -7.34 1.54 25.59
C PHE A 386 -6.67 1.22 24.25
N ARG A 387 -6.86 2.06 23.22
CA ARG A 387 -6.25 1.89 21.91
C ARG A 387 -4.94 2.66 21.84
N LEU A 388 -3.88 2.01 21.38
CA LEU A 388 -2.55 2.61 21.26
C LEU A 388 -2.16 2.86 19.80
N ALA A 389 -1.48 3.98 19.57
CA ALA A 389 -0.78 4.26 18.33
C ALA A 389 0.52 3.45 18.25
N GLN A 390 0.87 3.03 17.03
CA GLN A 390 2.17 2.43 16.71
C GLN A 390 3.26 3.53 16.70
N PRO A 391 4.54 3.17 16.92
CA PRO A 391 5.63 4.14 16.82
C PRO A 391 5.63 5.00 15.57
N ASP A 392 5.45 4.43 14.39
CA ASP A 392 5.43 5.19 13.14
C ASP A 392 4.25 6.16 13.05
N GLU A 393 3.12 5.84 13.68
CA GLU A 393 1.99 6.77 13.78
C GLU A 393 2.33 7.96 14.69
N VAL A 394 3.00 7.72 15.82
CA VAL A 394 3.48 8.79 16.71
C VAL A 394 4.41 9.76 15.96
N TRP A 395 5.38 9.21 15.24
CA TRP A 395 6.35 9.99 14.48
C TRP A 395 5.71 10.74 13.30
N ASN A 396 4.85 10.09 12.53
CA ASN A 396 4.20 10.69 11.37
C ASN A 396 3.24 11.82 11.75
N TYR A 397 2.53 11.69 12.87
CA TYR A 397 1.59 12.70 13.32
C TYR A 397 2.20 13.70 14.32
N GLY A 398 3.44 13.46 14.76
CA GLY A 398 4.16 14.32 15.70
C GLY A 398 3.45 14.50 17.05
N ARG A 399 2.71 13.48 17.49
CA ARG A 399 1.92 13.49 18.73
C ARG A 399 1.65 12.06 19.23
N GLY A 400 1.43 11.91 20.52
CA GLY A 400 1.10 10.61 21.11
C GLY A 400 0.84 10.75 22.62
N ASP A 401 0.11 9.81 23.18
CA ASP A 401 0.04 9.62 24.63
C ASP A 401 1.43 9.28 25.20
N GLY A 402 1.66 9.50 26.49
CA GLY A 402 2.94 9.19 27.10
C GLY A 402 3.37 7.74 26.92
N LEU A 403 2.44 6.80 27.02
CA LEU A 403 2.72 5.39 26.79
C LEU A 403 3.12 5.11 25.33
N GLU A 404 2.44 5.73 24.36
CA GLU A 404 2.75 5.62 22.93
C GLU A 404 4.13 6.21 22.61
N LYS A 405 4.49 7.33 23.25
CA LYS A 405 5.82 7.92 23.15
C LYS A 405 6.92 7.03 23.77
N ALA A 406 6.61 6.39 24.90
CA ALA A 406 7.52 5.43 25.51
C ALA A 406 7.81 4.25 24.56
N VAL A 407 6.76 3.67 23.96
CA VAL A 407 6.93 2.58 23.00
C VAL A 407 7.67 3.07 21.73
N ALA A 408 7.44 4.30 21.29
CA ALA A 408 8.16 4.90 20.17
C ALA A 408 9.67 5.11 20.47
N LEU A 409 10.02 5.51 21.70
CA LEU A 409 11.41 5.59 22.16
C LEU A 409 12.03 4.20 22.24
N LEU A 410 11.33 3.24 22.85
CA LEU A 410 11.80 1.86 22.98
C LEU A 410 12.14 1.24 21.60
N ALA A 411 11.32 1.48 20.59
CA ALA A 411 11.57 1.00 19.23
C ALA A 411 12.89 1.57 18.65
N VAL A 412 13.21 2.84 18.88
CA VAL A 412 14.49 3.43 18.47
C VAL A 412 15.65 2.86 19.26
N LEU A 413 15.53 2.78 20.58
CA LEU A 413 16.58 2.26 21.47
C LEU A 413 16.95 0.82 21.13
N LYS A 414 15.94 -0.06 20.98
CA LYS A 414 16.17 -1.47 20.61
C LYS A 414 16.83 -1.61 19.23
N ARG A 415 16.48 -0.75 18.30
CA ARG A 415 17.10 -0.77 16.96
C ARG A 415 18.57 -0.37 16.99
N ARG A 416 18.93 0.59 17.85
CA ARG A 416 20.30 1.05 18.04
C ARG A 416 21.14 0.11 18.89
N HIS A 417 20.52 -0.47 19.90
CA HIS A 417 21.16 -1.33 20.90
C HIS A 417 20.47 -2.70 20.96
N PRO A 418 20.58 -3.54 19.91
CA PRO A 418 19.80 -4.78 19.81
C PRO A 418 20.09 -5.78 20.94
N GLY A 419 21.29 -5.73 21.54
CA GLY A 419 21.67 -6.57 22.69
C GLY A 419 21.25 -6.03 24.06
N ALA A 420 20.75 -4.78 24.15
CA ALA A 420 20.32 -4.21 25.42
C ALA A 420 18.93 -4.76 25.82
N VAL A 421 18.71 -4.94 27.11
CA VAL A 421 17.42 -5.32 27.67
C VAL A 421 16.81 -4.11 28.36
N TYR A 422 15.64 -3.73 27.92
CA TYR A 422 14.89 -2.61 28.49
C TYR A 422 13.67 -3.11 29.26
N ARG A 423 13.40 -2.49 30.40
CA ARG A 423 12.17 -2.72 31.15
C ARG A 423 11.18 -1.58 30.85
N LEU A 424 10.04 -1.92 30.27
CA LEU A 424 8.91 -1.02 30.08
C LEU A 424 7.91 -1.22 31.22
N ARG A 425 7.69 -0.19 32.04
CA ARG A 425 6.59 -0.14 33.01
C ARG A 425 5.47 0.71 32.46
N VAL A 426 4.26 0.18 32.54
CA VAL A 426 3.03 0.81 32.08
C VAL A 426 2.18 1.17 33.30
N GLY A 427 1.70 2.40 33.37
CA GLY A 427 0.87 2.91 34.45
C GLY A 427 0.48 4.38 34.16
N GLU A 428 0.22 5.17 35.18
CA GLU A 428 0.00 6.62 35.05
C GLU A 428 1.23 7.35 34.48
N THR A 429 2.39 6.76 34.61
CA THR A 429 3.62 7.15 33.95
C THR A 429 4.20 5.90 33.25
N ALA A 430 4.45 6.03 31.97
CA ALA A 430 5.19 5.02 31.24
C ALA A 430 6.69 5.26 31.44
N GLU A 431 7.42 4.23 31.87
CA GLU A 431 8.85 4.29 32.17
C GLU A 431 9.62 3.26 31.35
N ILE A 432 10.79 3.66 30.82
CA ILE A 432 11.76 2.77 30.19
C ILE A 432 13.06 2.84 30.96
N GLU A 433 13.51 1.70 31.44
CA GLU A 433 14.75 1.53 32.19
C GLU A 433 15.70 0.60 31.41
N ASP A 434 16.94 1.04 31.19
CA ASP A 434 17.99 0.17 30.68
C ASP A 434 18.51 -0.72 31.83
N MET A 435 18.34 -2.01 31.70
CA MET A 435 18.69 -2.98 32.75
C MET A 435 20.19 -3.12 32.97
N ALA A 436 21.03 -2.68 32.02
CA ALA A 436 22.49 -2.74 32.10
C ALA A 436 23.11 -1.42 32.59
N ALA A 437 22.42 -0.28 32.43
CA ALA A 437 22.92 1.05 32.74
C ALA A 437 22.62 1.43 34.20
N SER A 438 23.56 1.17 35.12
CA SER A 438 23.38 1.45 36.56
C SER A 438 23.31 2.97 36.90
N SER A 439 23.58 3.87 36.01
CA SER A 439 23.77 5.31 36.31
C SER A 439 22.81 6.26 35.58
N ALA A 440 22.09 5.81 34.55
CA ALA A 440 21.09 6.63 33.88
C ALA A 440 19.70 6.35 34.49
N GLY A 441 19.00 7.41 34.93
CA GLY A 441 17.62 7.26 35.39
C GLY A 441 16.67 6.84 34.24
N PRO A 442 15.49 6.29 34.56
CA PRO A 442 14.55 5.86 33.55
C PRO A 442 14.00 7.04 32.73
N TYR A 443 13.73 6.78 31.44
CA TYR A 443 12.95 7.69 30.62
C TYR A 443 11.48 7.65 31.03
N ARG A 444 10.84 8.82 31.23
CA ARG A 444 9.50 8.90 31.79
C ARG A 444 8.57 9.75 30.94
N PHE A 445 7.36 9.24 30.73
CA PHE A 445 6.29 9.95 30.03
C PHE A 445 4.97 9.82 30.81
N PRO A 446 4.35 10.94 31.21
CA PRO A 446 3.00 10.90 31.79
C PRO A 446 2.01 10.31 30.81
N ALA A 447 1.27 9.26 31.20
CA ALA A 447 0.34 8.54 30.35
C ALA A 447 -1.11 8.77 30.79
N GLN A 448 -2.03 8.82 29.81
CA GLN A 448 -3.46 8.99 30.03
C GLN A 448 -4.26 7.75 29.56
N LYS A 449 -3.62 6.87 28.80
CA LYS A 449 -4.23 5.61 28.34
C LYS A 449 -4.51 4.67 29.52
N LYS A 450 -5.70 4.06 29.51
CA LYS A 450 -6.17 3.18 30.60
C LYS A 450 -6.10 1.71 30.20
N VAL A 451 -4.89 1.17 30.19
CA VAL A 451 -4.60 -0.21 29.76
C VAL A 451 -4.16 -1.12 30.92
N GLY A 452 -4.27 -0.63 32.15
CA GLY A 452 -3.80 -1.34 33.36
C GLY A 452 -2.30 -1.18 33.60
N GLU A 453 -1.88 -1.57 34.81
CA GLU A 453 -0.45 -1.57 35.19
C GLU A 453 0.20 -2.86 34.73
N ARG A 454 1.31 -2.73 34.02
CA ARG A 454 2.07 -3.88 33.47
C ARG A 454 3.56 -3.58 33.43
N THR A 455 4.35 -4.66 33.41
CA THR A 455 5.79 -4.55 33.23
C THR A 455 6.25 -5.58 32.20
N PHE A 456 7.09 -5.14 31.27
CA PHE A 456 7.64 -5.97 30.21
C PHE A 456 9.15 -5.83 30.16
N GLU A 457 9.84 -6.92 29.83
CA GLU A 457 11.24 -6.91 29.42
C GLU A 457 11.29 -7.10 27.90
N VAL A 458 11.96 -6.19 27.22
CA VAL A 458 11.99 -6.09 25.76
C VAL A 458 13.42 -6.10 25.26
#